data_118245ecb577fa09ea82187b44a0ef0c
#
_entry.id   118245ecb577fa09ea82187b44a0ef0c
#
_cell.length_a   1.000
_cell.length_b   1.000
_cell.length_c   1.000
_cell.angle_alpha   90.00
_cell.angle_beta   90.00
_cell.angle_gamma   90.00
#
_symmetry.space_group_name_H-M   'P 1'
#
loop_
_entity.id
_entity.type
_entity.pdbx_description
1 polymer ?
#
loop_
_entity_poly.entity_id
_entity_poly.type
_entity_poly.pdbx_seq_one_letter_code
_entity_poly.pdbx_strand_id
1 'polypeptide(L)'
;MELGYILLVLFHDIIKKGMVNLLKKQLTANEIRYRTYFPELTEKNFNPMNDVLFKFIFGRPERKLITIDFLNAIAAEDLGHPITDIVFTPTENVPDSHDEKLTRLDVACTLDTGEQVDIEVQIVNQKNMQRRTMCYWARLYLLSLPPGGAYQDLKPCITINLLRFNLLPQGEAHSMWSVYNAETGDRLNKDLVFHFLEIPKYTKSPKKRISDMTKMERWLAYFANQLSDDEKGELIMSDEAIHKAVDAARTFLQNDAERLAYINRELAILDYNSDHRDAFEEGEAKGRAEGRKEGEAKGREEGIKAGQQKLRLLMSALFKENRYDDANRAASDPDFCEKLFKEDGI
;
A
#
# COMPACT_ATOMS: atom_id res chain seq x y z
N MET A 1 60.16 -20.87 -24.34
CA MET A 1 59.43 -19.70 -23.79
C MET A 1 57.94 -19.63 -24.20
N GLU A 2 57.52 -20.26 -25.30
CA GLU A 2 56.13 -20.16 -25.76
C GLU A 2 55.10 -21.00 -24.96
N LEU A 3 55.52 -22.17 -24.43
CA LEU A 3 54.58 -23.03 -23.66
C LEU A 3 54.11 -22.40 -22.31
N GLY A 4 54.99 -21.59 -21.67
CA GLY A 4 54.68 -20.91 -20.43
C GLY A 4 53.64 -19.78 -20.57
N TYR A 5 53.68 -19.10 -21.71
CA TYR A 5 52.75 -18.00 -22.00
C TYR A 5 51.36 -18.53 -22.34
N ILE A 6 51.25 -19.62 -23.08
CA ILE A 6 49.98 -20.28 -23.41
C ILE A 6 49.34 -20.84 -22.15
N LEU A 7 50.07 -21.44 -21.24
CA LEU A 7 49.55 -21.91 -19.95
C LEU A 7 49.07 -20.76 -19.06
N LEU A 8 49.75 -19.62 -19.05
CA LEU A 8 49.34 -18.43 -18.27
C LEU A 8 48.02 -17.81 -18.80
N VAL A 9 47.87 -17.75 -20.12
CA VAL A 9 46.65 -17.25 -20.77
C VAL A 9 45.46 -18.19 -20.53
N LEU A 10 45.67 -19.50 -20.66
CA LEU A 10 44.64 -20.49 -20.37
C LEU A 10 44.23 -20.50 -18.88
N PHE A 11 45.20 -20.34 -17.97
CA PHE A 11 44.92 -20.23 -16.53
C PHE A 11 44.18 -18.93 -16.19
N HIS A 12 44.53 -17.84 -16.85
CA HIS A 12 43.81 -16.54 -16.68
C HIS A 12 42.37 -16.62 -17.19
N ASP A 13 42.14 -17.29 -18.32
CA ASP A 13 40.77 -17.48 -18.87
C ASP A 13 39.93 -18.47 -18.04
N ILE A 14 40.57 -19.51 -17.47
CA ILE A 14 39.88 -20.45 -16.57
C ILE A 14 39.53 -19.77 -15.25
N ILE A 15 40.39 -18.95 -14.68
CA ILE A 15 40.14 -18.17 -13.46
C ILE A 15 39.05 -17.11 -13.74
N LYS A 16 39.13 -16.38 -14.86
CA LYS A 16 38.09 -15.44 -15.28
C LYS A 16 36.74 -16.11 -15.47
N LYS A 17 36.69 -17.25 -16.17
CA LYS A 17 35.44 -18.03 -16.34
C LYS A 17 34.93 -18.59 -15.02
N GLY A 18 35.82 -19.03 -14.13
CA GLY A 18 35.49 -19.52 -12.78
C GLY A 18 34.98 -18.40 -11.89
N MET A 19 35.59 -17.22 -11.87
CA MET A 19 35.11 -16.04 -11.13
C MET A 19 33.82 -15.49 -11.71
N VAL A 20 33.67 -15.43 -13.03
CA VAL A 20 32.40 -15.03 -13.68
C VAL A 20 31.26 -16.02 -13.36
N ASN A 21 31.58 -17.32 -13.28
CA ASN A 21 30.58 -18.33 -12.87
C ASN A 21 30.32 -18.32 -11.36
N LEU A 22 31.29 -17.97 -10.50
CA LEU A 22 31.05 -17.76 -9.08
C LEU A 22 30.28 -16.48 -8.79
N LEU A 23 30.57 -15.39 -9.49
CA LEU A 23 29.83 -14.15 -9.46
C LEU A 23 28.38 -14.36 -10.01
N LYS A 24 28.24 -15.13 -11.10
CA LYS A 24 26.92 -15.57 -11.59
C LYS A 24 26.20 -16.47 -10.59
N LYS A 25 26.90 -17.30 -9.81
CA LYS A 25 26.32 -18.17 -8.79
C LYS A 25 25.88 -17.43 -7.52
N GLN A 26 26.55 -16.32 -7.15
CA GLN A 26 26.14 -15.48 -6.01
C GLN A 26 25.01 -14.50 -6.36
N LEU A 27 24.92 -14.05 -7.60
CA LEU A 27 23.77 -13.30 -8.12
C LEU A 27 22.48 -14.16 -8.18
N THR A 28 22.58 -15.49 -8.12
CA THR A 28 21.54 -16.38 -8.62
C THR A 28 20.41 -16.68 -7.65
N ALA A 29 20.55 -16.59 -6.34
CA ALA A 29 19.42 -16.98 -5.45
C ALA A 29 18.27 -15.95 -5.49
N ASN A 30 18.57 -14.68 -5.36
CA ASN A 30 17.55 -13.62 -5.45
C ASN A 30 17.09 -13.41 -6.89
N GLU A 31 17.99 -13.51 -7.87
CA GLU A 31 17.63 -13.36 -9.29
C GLU A 31 16.84 -14.57 -9.82
N ILE A 32 17.11 -15.79 -9.36
CA ILE A 32 16.29 -16.97 -9.65
C ILE A 32 14.93 -16.83 -8.99
N ARG A 33 14.87 -16.43 -7.71
CA ARG A 33 13.62 -16.16 -6.99
C ARG A 33 12.82 -15.08 -7.69
N TYR A 34 13.45 -13.98 -8.10
CA TYR A 34 12.78 -12.92 -8.82
C TYR A 34 12.24 -13.38 -10.18
N ARG A 35 13.02 -14.08 -11.00
CA ARG A 35 12.56 -14.63 -12.28
C ARG A 35 11.41 -15.63 -12.14
N THR A 36 11.31 -16.31 -11.01
CA THR A 36 10.19 -17.21 -10.71
C THR A 36 8.90 -16.43 -10.46
N TYR A 37 8.97 -15.30 -9.75
CA TYR A 37 7.80 -14.48 -9.41
C TYR A 37 7.54 -13.36 -10.43
N PHE A 38 8.57 -12.89 -11.15
CA PHE A 38 8.49 -11.82 -12.16
C PHE A 38 9.28 -12.21 -13.41
N PRO A 39 8.82 -13.22 -14.17
CA PRO A 39 9.56 -13.72 -15.34
C PRO A 39 9.74 -12.66 -16.44
N GLU A 40 8.96 -11.60 -16.41
CA GLU A 40 8.89 -10.58 -17.45
C GLU A 40 9.55 -9.24 -17.09
N LEU A 41 10.44 -9.17 -16.06
CA LEU A 41 11.19 -7.92 -15.84
C LEU A 41 12.09 -7.64 -17.03
N THR A 42 11.67 -6.73 -17.84
CA THR A 42 12.43 -6.19 -18.96
C THR A 42 12.54 -4.68 -18.78
N GLU A 43 13.39 -4.04 -19.56
CA GLU A 43 13.47 -2.57 -19.69
C GLU A 43 12.12 -1.94 -20.11
N LYS A 44 11.17 -2.75 -20.59
CA LYS A 44 9.82 -2.33 -21.02
C LYS A 44 8.74 -2.59 -19.98
N ASN A 45 9.00 -3.48 -19.03
CA ASN A 45 8.03 -3.91 -18.03
C ASN A 45 8.65 -3.88 -16.63
N PHE A 46 8.53 -2.74 -15.97
CA PHE A 46 8.98 -2.48 -14.62
C PHE A 46 7.86 -1.83 -13.80
N ASN A 47 7.97 -1.89 -12.48
CA ASN A 47 7.05 -1.20 -11.58
C ASN A 47 7.55 0.25 -11.33
N PRO A 48 6.94 1.27 -11.93
CA PRO A 48 7.38 2.66 -11.74
C PRO A 48 7.12 3.18 -10.32
N MET A 49 6.33 2.47 -9.52
CA MET A 49 6.08 2.77 -8.11
C MET A 49 7.03 2.05 -7.15
N ASN A 50 8.04 1.29 -7.63
CA ASN A 50 9.09 0.80 -6.77
C ASN A 50 9.85 1.99 -6.17
N ASP A 51 9.90 2.11 -4.85
CA ASP A 51 10.40 3.29 -4.14
C ASP A 51 11.89 3.59 -4.44
N VAL A 52 12.70 2.54 -4.68
CA VAL A 52 14.12 2.71 -5.06
C VAL A 52 14.22 3.31 -6.47
N LEU A 53 13.46 2.79 -7.42
CA LEU A 53 13.40 3.32 -8.78
C LEU A 53 12.75 4.71 -8.81
N PHE A 54 11.68 4.93 -8.04
CA PHE A 54 11.00 6.21 -7.94
C PHE A 54 11.95 7.32 -7.46
N LYS A 55 12.69 7.07 -6.37
CA LYS A 55 13.71 8.00 -5.86
C LYS A 55 14.80 8.28 -6.89
N PHE A 56 15.20 7.29 -7.65
CA PHE A 56 16.16 7.48 -8.73
C PHE A 56 15.62 8.41 -9.83
N ILE A 57 14.35 8.26 -10.24
CA ILE A 57 13.75 9.05 -11.31
C ILE A 57 13.39 10.45 -10.82
N PHE A 58 12.71 10.57 -9.67
CA PHE A 58 12.07 11.80 -9.21
C PHE A 58 12.87 12.56 -8.14
N GLY A 59 13.87 11.95 -7.50
CA GLY A 59 14.57 12.53 -6.36
C GLY A 59 15.98 13.05 -6.65
N ARG A 60 16.38 13.19 -7.91
CA ARG A 60 17.75 13.61 -8.26
C ARG A 60 17.81 14.93 -9.02
N PRO A 61 18.75 15.84 -8.65
CA PRO A 61 18.90 17.16 -9.29
C PRO A 61 19.05 17.09 -10.81
N GLU A 62 19.74 16.08 -11.33
CA GLU A 62 19.98 15.92 -12.77
C GLU A 62 18.69 15.65 -13.55
N ARG A 63 17.63 15.24 -12.87
CA ARG A 63 16.33 14.89 -13.45
C ARG A 63 15.18 15.73 -12.91
N LYS A 64 15.48 16.87 -12.25
CA LYS A 64 14.46 17.73 -11.63
C LYS A 64 13.31 18.14 -12.56
N LEU A 65 13.56 18.21 -13.87
CA LEU A 65 12.53 18.56 -14.86
C LEU A 65 11.40 17.51 -14.93
N ILE A 66 11.70 16.22 -14.65
CA ILE A 66 10.68 15.16 -14.54
C ILE A 66 9.77 15.45 -13.36
N THR A 67 10.36 15.78 -12.22
CA THR A 67 9.63 16.08 -10.97
C THR A 67 8.82 17.37 -11.10
N ILE A 68 9.38 18.42 -11.68
CA ILE A 68 8.67 19.67 -11.95
C ILE A 68 7.43 19.43 -12.80
N ASP A 69 7.57 18.63 -13.87
CA ASP A 69 6.46 18.29 -14.76
C ASP A 69 5.35 17.52 -14.02
N PHE A 70 5.72 16.52 -13.23
CA PHE A 70 4.79 15.78 -12.41
C PHE A 70 4.08 16.67 -11.38
N LEU A 71 4.83 17.52 -10.67
CA LEU A 71 4.27 18.45 -9.69
C LEU A 71 3.30 19.46 -10.33
N ASN A 72 3.66 20.00 -11.51
CA ASN A 72 2.77 20.87 -12.25
C ASN A 72 1.46 20.18 -12.65
N ALA A 73 1.53 18.91 -13.01
CA ALA A 73 0.33 18.13 -13.37
C ALA A 73 -0.63 17.93 -12.19
N ILE A 74 -0.14 17.95 -10.96
CA ILE A 74 -0.92 17.64 -9.74
C ILE A 74 -1.29 18.89 -8.96
N ALA A 75 -0.35 19.82 -8.74
CA ALA A 75 -0.46 20.88 -7.74
C ALA A 75 -0.55 22.30 -8.30
N ALA A 76 -0.20 22.55 -9.58
CA ALA A 76 -0.13 23.90 -10.11
C ALA A 76 -1.48 24.65 -10.07
N GLU A 77 -2.59 23.96 -10.27
CA GLU A 77 -3.93 24.55 -10.21
C GLU A 77 -4.25 25.07 -8.80
N ASP A 78 -3.96 24.28 -7.76
CA ASP A 78 -4.20 24.68 -6.37
C ASP A 78 -3.22 25.81 -5.93
N LEU A 79 -1.97 25.74 -6.35
CA LEU A 79 -0.99 26.81 -6.11
C LEU A 79 -1.43 28.12 -6.77
N GLY A 80 -2.00 28.05 -7.97
CA GLY A 80 -2.39 29.19 -8.80
C GLY A 80 -1.25 29.76 -9.65
N HIS A 81 -0.13 29.05 -9.74
CA HIS A 81 1.02 29.38 -10.58
C HIS A 81 1.78 28.11 -11.00
N PRO A 82 2.50 28.15 -12.12
CA PRO A 82 3.36 27.05 -12.52
C PRO A 82 4.61 26.98 -11.62
N ILE A 83 5.08 25.76 -11.39
CA ILE A 83 6.36 25.48 -10.73
C ILE A 83 7.44 25.54 -11.80
N THR A 84 8.44 26.41 -11.62
CA THR A 84 9.50 26.63 -12.61
C THR A 84 10.84 26.05 -12.18
N ASP A 85 11.09 25.93 -10.88
CA ASP A 85 12.28 25.30 -10.33
C ASP A 85 12.00 24.63 -8.97
N ILE A 86 12.87 23.67 -8.63
CA ILE A 86 12.83 22.98 -7.32
C ILE A 86 14.25 22.73 -6.82
N VAL A 87 14.38 22.69 -5.50
CA VAL A 87 15.59 22.26 -4.81
C VAL A 87 15.25 21.06 -3.94
N PHE A 88 15.88 19.91 -4.18
CA PHE A 88 15.67 18.73 -3.35
C PHE A 88 16.27 18.94 -1.94
N THR A 89 15.52 18.47 -0.95
CA THR A 89 15.91 18.51 0.45
C THR A 89 16.29 17.12 0.95
N PRO A 90 17.14 17.00 1.98
CA PRO A 90 17.45 15.69 2.57
C PRO A 90 16.18 14.98 3.02
N THR A 91 16.04 13.73 2.60
CA THR A 91 14.84 12.91 2.89
C THR A 91 14.92 12.17 4.23
N GLU A 92 16.09 12.14 4.87
CA GLU A 92 16.30 11.50 6.17
C GLU A 92 16.32 12.57 7.26
N ASN A 93 15.30 12.53 8.13
CA ASN A 93 15.31 13.33 9.36
C ASN A 93 15.87 12.44 10.47
N VAL A 94 17.10 12.74 10.89
CA VAL A 94 17.73 12.06 12.03
C VAL A 94 16.98 12.52 13.29
N PRO A 95 16.49 11.60 14.14
CA PRO A 95 15.86 11.96 15.40
C PRO A 95 16.82 12.73 16.31
N ASP A 96 16.33 13.76 16.96
CA ASP A 96 17.11 14.51 17.97
C ASP A 96 17.34 13.67 19.25
N SER A 97 16.53 12.62 19.44
CA SER A 97 16.66 11.65 20.53
C SER A 97 16.47 10.21 20.06
N HIS A 98 16.98 9.24 20.83
CA HIS A 98 16.81 7.80 20.54
C HIS A 98 15.35 7.32 20.58
N ASP A 99 14.46 8.06 21.20
CA ASP A 99 13.04 7.72 21.36
C ASP A 99 12.16 8.26 20.21
N GLU A 100 12.73 9.12 19.34
CA GLU A 100 12.00 9.65 18.19
C GLU A 100 11.95 8.65 17.03
N LYS A 101 10.78 8.54 16.42
CA LYS A 101 10.60 7.70 15.25
C LYS A 101 11.30 8.32 14.04
N LEU A 102 12.23 7.59 13.44
CA LEU A 102 12.87 8.01 12.18
C LEU A 102 11.81 8.20 11.09
N THR A 103 11.75 9.40 10.53
CA THR A 103 10.89 9.74 9.40
C THR A 103 11.75 9.77 8.14
N ARG A 104 11.45 8.91 7.19
CA ARG A 104 12.13 8.86 5.90
C ARG A 104 11.12 9.17 4.80
N LEU A 105 11.29 10.35 4.17
CA LEU A 105 10.49 10.77 3.02
C LEU A 105 11.00 10.11 1.74
N ASP A 106 10.12 9.92 0.77
CA ASP A 106 10.56 9.34 -0.50
C ASP A 106 11.22 10.39 -1.39
N VAL A 107 10.56 11.50 -1.67
CA VAL A 107 11.12 12.64 -2.38
C VAL A 107 10.63 13.92 -1.74
N ALA A 108 11.54 14.77 -1.28
CA ALA A 108 11.21 16.08 -0.69
C ALA A 108 11.93 17.19 -1.44
N CYS A 109 11.23 18.31 -1.67
CA CYS A 109 11.80 19.49 -2.32
C CYS A 109 11.14 20.77 -1.86
N THR A 110 11.84 21.88 -2.09
CA THR A 110 11.34 23.25 -1.93
C THR A 110 11.13 23.82 -3.34
N LEU A 111 9.96 24.42 -3.57
CA LEU A 111 9.66 25.12 -4.81
C LEU A 111 10.38 26.45 -4.90
N ASP A 112 10.48 27.01 -6.10
CA ASP A 112 11.07 28.35 -6.35
C ASP A 112 10.34 29.48 -5.61
N THR A 113 9.08 29.30 -5.26
CA THR A 113 8.26 30.22 -4.45
C THR A 113 8.32 29.96 -2.95
N GLY A 114 8.98 28.87 -2.53
CA GLY A 114 9.30 28.56 -1.13
C GLY A 114 8.43 27.48 -0.49
N GLU A 115 7.37 27.00 -1.14
CA GLU A 115 6.53 25.91 -0.64
C GLU A 115 7.35 24.62 -0.50
N GLN A 116 7.02 23.86 0.52
CA GLN A 116 7.62 22.55 0.77
C GLN A 116 6.76 21.46 0.15
N VAL A 117 7.37 20.55 -0.58
CA VAL A 117 6.65 19.42 -1.17
C VAL A 117 7.27 18.11 -0.73
N ASP A 118 6.41 17.17 -0.35
CA ASP A 118 6.74 15.78 -0.07
C ASP A 118 5.94 14.87 -1.00
N ILE A 119 6.63 13.94 -1.67
CA ILE A 119 6.02 12.93 -2.55
C ILE A 119 6.29 11.56 -1.95
N GLU A 120 5.22 10.87 -1.55
CA GLU A 120 5.26 9.54 -0.94
C GLU A 120 4.68 8.49 -1.90
N VAL A 121 5.41 7.38 -2.10
CA VAL A 121 4.94 6.23 -2.88
C VAL A 121 4.67 5.06 -1.95
N GLN A 122 3.43 4.58 -1.96
CA GLN A 122 3.00 3.50 -1.08
C GLN A 122 2.37 2.36 -1.87
N ILE A 123 3.02 1.20 -1.86
CA ILE A 123 2.54 0.00 -2.56
C ILE A 123 1.64 -0.83 -1.66
N VAL A 124 1.92 -0.82 -0.36
CA VAL A 124 1.24 -1.63 0.65
C VAL A 124 0.41 -0.74 1.55
N ASN A 125 -0.87 -1.10 1.76
CA ASN A 125 -1.75 -0.40 2.68
C ASN A 125 -1.37 -0.71 4.14
N GLN A 126 -0.47 0.08 4.69
CA GLN A 126 -0.22 0.08 6.13
C GLN A 126 -1.35 0.82 6.83
N LYS A 127 -1.93 0.20 7.86
CA LYS A 127 -2.96 0.84 8.69
C LYS A 127 -2.48 2.23 9.16
N ASN A 128 -3.39 3.22 9.20
CA ASN A 128 -3.12 4.61 9.61
C ASN A 128 -2.39 5.49 8.58
N MET A 129 -2.46 5.18 7.28
CA MET A 129 -1.85 6.01 6.24
C MET A 129 -2.24 7.49 6.35
N GLN A 130 -3.50 7.81 6.58
CA GLN A 130 -3.98 9.19 6.76
C GLN A 130 -3.27 9.92 7.91
N ARG A 131 -3.11 9.25 9.07
CA ARG A 131 -2.38 9.81 10.22
C ARG A 131 -0.90 9.98 9.94
N ARG A 132 -0.32 9.06 9.19
CA ARG A 132 1.08 9.13 8.77
C ARG A 132 1.31 10.32 7.85
N THR A 133 0.45 10.53 6.85
CA THR A 133 0.49 11.72 5.97
C THR A 133 0.44 13.02 6.77
N MET A 134 -0.48 13.12 7.73
CA MET A 134 -0.57 14.29 8.61
C MET A 134 0.69 14.50 9.45
N CYS A 135 1.28 13.42 9.97
CA CYS A 135 2.51 13.48 10.75
C CYS A 135 3.71 13.98 9.91
N TYR A 136 3.84 13.48 8.68
CA TYR A 136 4.90 13.91 7.76
C TYR A 136 4.74 15.36 7.35
N TRP A 137 3.52 15.78 7.00
CA TRP A 137 3.22 17.18 6.74
C TRP A 137 3.54 18.09 7.93
N ALA A 138 3.08 17.74 9.12
CA ALA A 138 3.30 18.56 10.33
C ALA A 138 4.79 18.75 10.61
N ARG A 139 5.58 17.68 10.45
CA ARG A 139 7.04 17.76 10.61
C ARG A 139 7.68 18.64 9.55
N LEU A 140 7.32 18.47 8.30
CA LEU A 140 7.84 19.29 7.20
C LEU A 140 7.46 20.77 7.38
N TYR A 141 6.22 21.04 7.81
CA TYR A 141 5.73 22.38 8.08
C TYR A 141 6.52 23.05 9.20
N LEU A 142 6.76 22.36 10.31
CA LEU A 142 7.56 22.88 11.42
C LEU A 142 9.03 23.11 11.02
N LEU A 143 9.61 22.22 10.20
CA LEU A 143 10.97 22.39 9.71
C LEU A 143 11.13 23.56 8.72
N SER A 144 10.06 24.07 8.14
CA SER A 144 10.09 25.25 7.28
C SER A 144 10.32 26.55 8.06
N LEU A 145 10.10 26.55 9.39
CA LEU A 145 10.33 27.71 10.25
C LEU A 145 11.82 27.80 10.63
N PRO A 146 12.53 28.86 10.22
CA PRO A 146 13.94 29.03 10.59
C PRO A 146 14.09 29.29 12.09
N PRO A 147 15.21 28.94 12.71
CA PRO A 147 15.47 29.26 14.12
C PRO A 147 15.32 30.75 14.40
N GLY A 148 14.44 31.12 15.36
CA GLY A 148 14.13 32.51 15.69
C GLY A 148 13.18 33.20 14.70
N GLY A 149 12.63 32.49 13.73
CA GLY A 149 11.64 32.98 12.78
C GLY A 149 10.28 33.26 13.41
N ALA A 150 9.47 34.09 12.75
CA ALA A 150 8.09 34.34 13.12
C ALA A 150 7.13 33.39 12.38
N TYR A 151 5.92 33.18 12.90
CA TYR A 151 4.91 32.30 12.25
C TYR A 151 4.56 32.73 10.83
N GLN A 152 4.72 34.01 10.48
CA GLN A 152 4.56 34.51 9.10
C GLN A 152 5.62 34.00 8.13
N ASP A 153 6.74 33.45 8.63
CA ASP A 153 7.82 32.89 7.81
C ASP A 153 7.55 31.43 7.42
N LEU A 154 6.55 30.78 8.07
CA LEU A 154 6.10 29.45 7.71
C LEU A 154 5.67 29.41 6.22
N LYS A 155 6.00 28.31 5.56
CA LYS A 155 5.69 28.09 4.15
C LYS A 155 4.65 27.02 4.00
N PRO A 156 3.74 27.13 3.01
CA PRO A 156 2.81 26.07 2.67
C PRO A 156 3.53 24.74 2.45
N CYS A 157 2.91 23.65 2.92
CA CYS A 157 3.40 22.31 2.73
C CYS A 157 2.38 21.45 1.99
N ILE A 158 2.83 20.80 0.92
CA ILE A 158 2.05 19.95 0.05
C ILE A 158 2.57 18.52 0.20
N THR A 159 1.70 17.57 0.54
CA THR A 159 2.06 16.15 0.52
C THR A 159 1.28 15.44 -0.58
N ILE A 160 1.99 14.80 -1.49
CA ILE A 160 1.44 14.02 -2.60
C ILE A 160 1.64 12.55 -2.28
N ASN A 161 0.54 11.81 -2.10
CA ASN A 161 0.54 10.38 -1.80
C ASN A 161 0.14 9.58 -3.04
N LEU A 162 1.08 8.87 -3.63
CA LEU A 162 0.85 7.96 -4.75
C LEU A 162 0.62 6.55 -4.22
N LEU A 163 -0.61 6.04 -4.36
CA LEU A 163 -1.07 4.82 -3.68
C LEU A 163 -1.42 3.70 -4.68
N ARG A 164 -0.91 2.51 -4.45
CA ARG A 164 -1.29 1.30 -5.21
C ARG A 164 -2.47 0.54 -4.59
N PHE A 165 -3.22 1.18 -3.71
CA PHE A 165 -4.40 0.64 -3.05
C PHE A 165 -5.47 1.73 -2.89
N ASN A 166 -6.73 1.32 -2.66
CA ASN A 166 -7.80 2.23 -2.32
C ASN A 166 -7.72 2.59 -0.82
N LEU A 167 -7.63 3.88 -0.52
CA LEU A 167 -7.58 4.42 0.84
C LEU A 167 -8.86 5.16 1.21
N LEU A 168 -9.39 5.96 0.29
CA LEU A 168 -10.51 6.87 0.52
C LEU A 168 -11.79 6.32 -0.11
N PRO A 169 -12.98 6.63 0.45
CA PRO A 169 -14.25 6.10 -0.04
C PRO A 169 -14.70 6.72 -1.39
N GLN A 170 -14.20 7.91 -1.76
CA GLN A 170 -14.53 8.59 -3.01
C GLN A 170 -14.10 7.74 -4.21
N GLY A 171 -14.83 7.88 -5.34
CA GLY A 171 -14.58 7.11 -6.56
C GLY A 171 -13.44 7.63 -7.43
N GLU A 172 -13.09 8.89 -7.29
CA GLU A 172 -12.09 9.59 -8.11
C GLU A 172 -10.68 9.08 -7.79
N ALA A 173 -9.85 9.00 -8.83
CA ALA A 173 -8.46 8.57 -8.70
C ALA A 173 -7.57 9.63 -8.03
N HIS A 174 -7.93 10.90 -8.15
CA HIS A 174 -7.26 12.02 -7.51
C HIS A 174 -8.23 12.73 -6.57
N SER A 175 -7.76 13.07 -5.38
CA SER A 175 -8.48 13.93 -4.44
C SER A 175 -7.51 14.88 -3.73
N MET A 176 -7.95 16.13 -3.55
CA MET A 176 -7.22 17.16 -2.83
C MET A 176 -7.94 17.48 -1.51
N TRP A 177 -7.17 17.61 -0.45
CA TRP A 177 -7.64 17.84 0.91
C TRP A 177 -6.92 19.04 1.51
N SER A 178 -7.66 19.88 2.21
CA SER A 178 -7.16 21.07 2.92
C SER A 178 -8.06 21.37 4.12
N VAL A 179 -7.80 22.47 4.82
CA VAL A 179 -8.59 22.90 5.97
C VAL A 179 -9.66 23.89 5.53
N TYR A 180 -10.92 23.55 5.80
CA TYR A 180 -12.07 24.36 5.46
C TYR A 180 -12.96 24.60 6.67
N ASN A 181 -13.67 25.72 6.70
CA ASN A 181 -14.75 25.94 7.63
C ASN A 181 -15.88 24.94 7.33
N ALA A 182 -16.30 24.18 8.35
CA ALA A 182 -17.31 23.11 8.18
C ALA A 182 -18.71 23.64 7.83
N GLU A 183 -19.01 24.89 8.16
CA GLU A 183 -20.33 25.51 7.93
C GLU A 183 -20.38 26.27 6.60
N THR A 184 -19.33 27.07 6.30
CA THR A 184 -19.34 27.95 5.13
C THR A 184 -18.63 27.34 3.92
N GLY A 185 -17.74 26.37 4.11
CA GLY A 185 -16.89 25.81 3.06
C GLY A 185 -15.71 26.71 2.70
N ASP A 186 -15.47 27.79 3.43
CA ASP A 186 -14.32 28.68 3.17
C ASP A 186 -13.02 28.01 3.56
N ARG A 187 -12.01 28.09 2.71
CA ARG A 187 -10.68 27.58 2.99
C ARG A 187 -9.96 28.48 3.99
N LEU A 188 -9.43 27.89 5.07
CA LEU A 188 -8.71 28.63 6.11
C LEU A 188 -7.46 29.34 5.56
N ASN A 189 -6.59 28.59 4.91
CA ASN A 189 -5.37 29.04 4.22
C ASN A 189 -4.88 27.94 3.25
N LYS A 190 -3.73 28.14 2.62
CA LYS A 190 -3.09 27.18 1.71
C LYS A 190 -1.95 26.38 2.36
N ASP A 191 -1.74 26.50 3.67
CA ASP A 191 -0.59 25.90 4.32
C ASP A 191 -0.65 24.36 4.37
N LEU A 192 -1.87 23.81 4.47
CA LEU A 192 -2.09 22.37 4.46
C LEU A 192 -2.75 21.93 3.16
N VAL A 193 -2.03 21.10 2.38
CA VAL A 193 -2.55 20.46 1.16
C VAL A 193 -2.11 19.01 1.12
N PHE A 194 -3.08 18.11 0.96
CA PHE A 194 -2.82 16.69 0.67
C PHE A 194 -3.43 16.32 -0.67
N HIS A 195 -2.63 15.72 -1.54
CA HIS A 195 -3.10 15.04 -2.74
C HIS A 195 -2.98 13.54 -2.52
N PHE A 196 -4.05 12.81 -2.84
CA PHE A 196 -4.06 11.35 -2.91
C PHE A 196 -4.32 10.93 -4.34
N LEU A 197 -3.41 10.14 -4.89
CA LEU A 197 -3.46 9.56 -6.22
C LEU A 197 -3.60 8.05 -6.07
N GLU A 198 -4.82 7.53 -6.21
CA GLU A 198 -5.16 6.12 -5.97
C GLU A 198 -5.21 5.36 -7.29
N ILE A 199 -4.10 4.76 -7.68
CA ILE A 199 -3.93 4.09 -8.98
C ILE A 199 -5.01 3.03 -9.29
N PRO A 200 -5.50 2.20 -8.32
CA PRO A 200 -6.56 1.24 -8.63
C PRO A 200 -7.90 1.87 -9.03
N LYS A 201 -8.16 3.10 -8.64
CA LYS A 201 -9.37 3.84 -9.07
C LYS A 201 -9.22 4.34 -10.50
N TYR A 202 -8.01 4.83 -10.85
CA TYR A 202 -7.70 5.20 -12.23
C TYR A 202 -7.88 4.01 -13.19
N THR A 203 -7.36 2.84 -12.83
CA THR A 203 -7.45 1.65 -13.68
C THR A 203 -8.88 1.10 -13.86
N LYS A 204 -9.80 1.46 -12.95
CA LYS A 204 -11.23 1.13 -13.05
C LYS A 204 -12.05 2.17 -13.81
N SER A 205 -11.49 3.36 -14.03
CA SER A 205 -12.14 4.42 -14.80
C SER A 205 -12.22 4.07 -16.30
N PRO A 206 -13.16 4.64 -17.04
CA PRO A 206 -13.24 4.43 -18.50
C PRO A 206 -11.93 4.78 -19.19
N LYS A 207 -11.44 3.87 -20.03
CA LYS A 207 -10.19 4.06 -20.75
C LYS A 207 -10.31 5.20 -21.77
N LYS A 208 -9.38 6.14 -21.74
CA LYS A 208 -9.24 7.23 -22.69
C LYS A 208 -8.12 6.95 -23.69
N ARG A 209 -8.20 7.54 -24.87
CA ARG A 209 -7.05 7.58 -25.78
C ARG A 209 -5.97 8.49 -25.20
N ILE A 210 -4.72 8.21 -25.46
CA ILE A 210 -3.58 8.99 -24.94
C ILE A 210 -3.71 10.49 -25.33
N SER A 211 -4.19 10.78 -26.56
CA SER A 211 -4.45 12.14 -27.04
C SER A 211 -5.49 12.92 -26.20
N ASP A 212 -6.43 12.20 -25.58
CA ASP A 212 -7.56 12.78 -24.83
C ASP A 212 -7.28 12.88 -23.33
N MET A 213 -6.13 12.36 -22.87
CA MET A 213 -5.70 12.39 -21.48
C MET A 213 -5.16 13.76 -21.09
N THR A 214 -5.58 14.24 -19.91
CA THR A 214 -4.92 15.37 -19.23
C THR A 214 -3.49 15.00 -18.85
N LYS A 215 -2.67 15.99 -18.50
CA LYS A 215 -1.29 15.76 -18.07
C LYS A 215 -1.23 14.84 -16.84
N MET A 216 -2.11 15.06 -15.85
CA MET A 216 -2.24 14.21 -14.68
C MET A 216 -2.63 12.77 -15.06
N GLU A 217 -3.60 12.59 -15.96
CA GLU A 217 -4.01 11.25 -16.39
C GLU A 217 -2.89 10.49 -17.12
N ARG A 218 -2.02 11.18 -17.87
CA ARG A 218 -0.83 10.57 -18.47
C ARG A 218 0.14 10.07 -17.41
N TRP A 219 0.39 10.83 -16.33
CA TRP A 219 1.18 10.38 -15.21
C TRP A 219 0.53 9.20 -14.46
N LEU A 220 -0.80 9.23 -14.26
CA LEU A 220 -1.50 8.08 -13.67
C LEU A 220 -1.40 6.84 -14.56
N ALA A 221 -1.49 6.98 -15.88
CA ALA A 221 -1.29 5.90 -16.85
C ALA A 221 0.13 5.32 -16.79
N TYR A 222 1.14 6.18 -16.67
CA TYR A 222 2.53 5.77 -16.47
C TYR A 222 2.69 4.93 -15.19
N PHE A 223 2.17 5.39 -14.05
CA PHE A 223 2.25 4.68 -12.78
C PHE A 223 1.41 3.40 -12.74
N ALA A 224 0.27 3.39 -13.42
CA ALA A 224 -0.57 2.19 -13.54
C ALA A 224 0.12 1.06 -14.30
N ASN A 225 0.96 1.41 -15.28
CA ASN A 225 1.72 0.48 -16.13
C ASN A 225 0.87 -0.64 -16.76
N GLN A 226 -0.36 -0.30 -17.19
CA GLN A 226 -1.34 -1.24 -17.77
C GLN A 226 -1.65 -0.96 -19.25
N LEU A 227 -0.92 -0.04 -19.88
CA LEU A 227 -1.03 0.25 -21.31
C LEU A 227 -0.42 -0.89 -22.14
N SER A 228 -0.96 -1.13 -23.32
CA SER A 228 -0.32 -1.98 -24.33
C SER A 228 1.01 -1.38 -24.79
N ASP A 229 1.84 -2.16 -25.48
CA ASP A 229 3.13 -1.66 -25.97
C ASP A 229 2.96 -0.49 -26.96
N ASP A 230 1.93 -0.52 -27.81
CA ASP A 230 1.62 0.57 -28.74
C ASP A 230 1.20 1.83 -27.99
N GLU A 231 0.30 1.72 -26.99
CA GLU A 231 -0.13 2.84 -26.16
C GLU A 231 1.01 3.41 -25.30
N LYS A 232 1.90 2.55 -24.78
CA LYS A 232 3.12 3.01 -24.10
C LYS A 232 4.00 3.81 -25.06
N GLY A 233 4.18 3.34 -26.28
CA GLY A 233 4.89 4.05 -27.31
C GLY A 233 4.28 5.43 -27.59
N GLU A 234 2.95 5.51 -27.75
CA GLU A 234 2.23 6.76 -27.97
C GLU A 234 2.39 7.72 -26.78
N LEU A 235 2.26 7.22 -25.53
CA LEU A 235 2.45 8.01 -24.31
C LEU A 235 3.86 8.61 -24.24
N ILE A 236 4.90 7.80 -24.47
CA ILE A 236 6.30 8.23 -24.47
C ILE A 236 6.55 9.28 -25.55
N MET A 237 5.98 9.12 -26.75
CA MET A 237 6.16 10.05 -27.85
C MET A 237 5.40 11.37 -27.64
N SER A 238 4.28 11.35 -26.94
CA SER A 238 3.42 12.51 -26.70
C SER A 238 3.81 13.34 -25.48
N ASP A 239 4.73 12.85 -24.64
CA ASP A 239 5.09 13.47 -23.38
C ASP A 239 6.59 13.38 -23.08
N GLU A 240 7.29 14.51 -23.20
CA GLU A 240 8.75 14.56 -23.03
C GLU A 240 9.21 14.20 -21.62
N ALA A 241 8.46 14.58 -20.59
CA ALA A 241 8.84 14.28 -19.21
C ALA A 241 8.66 12.79 -18.91
N ILE A 242 7.59 12.16 -19.40
CA ILE A 242 7.39 10.72 -19.31
C ILE A 242 8.44 9.97 -20.13
N HIS A 243 8.80 10.45 -21.32
CA HIS A 243 9.91 9.88 -22.09
C HIS A 243 11.20 9.86 -21.27
N LYS A 244 11.57 11.00 -20.69
CA LYS A 244 12.76 11.10 -19.81
C LYS A 244 12.67 10.18 -18.59
N ALA A 245 11.48 10.01 -18.01
CA ALA A 245 11.28 9.09 -16.89
C ALA A 245 11.49 7.62 -17.28
N VAL A 246 11.00 7.22 -18.46
CA VAL A 246 11.23 5.87 -19.01
C VAL A 246 12.70 5.64 -19.34
N ASP A 247 13.39 6.61 -19.93
CA ASP A 247 14.84 6.49 -20.22
C ASP A 247 15.68 6.42 -18.94
N ALA A 248 15.30 7.19 -17.91
CA ALA A 248 15.93 7.08 -16.59
C ALA A 248 15.72 5.68 -15.98
N ALA A 249 14.51 5.10 -16.10
CA ALA A 249 14.24 3.75 -15.65
C ALA A 249 15.07 2.70 -16.41
N ARG A 250 15.22 2.83 -17.71
CA ARG A 250 16.10 1.96 -18.52
C ARG A 250 17.54 2.03 -18.06
N THR A 251 18.07 3.24 -17.88
CA THR A 251 19.44 3.45 -17.39
C THR A 251 19.64 2.82 -16.03
N PHE A 252 18.68 2.97 -15.12
CA PHE A 252 18.69 2.36 -13.80
C PHE A 252 18.74 0.83 -13.88
N LEU A 253 17.87 0.22 -14.68
CA LEU A 253 17.76 -1.23 -14.80
C LEU A 253 18.93 -1.88 -15.55
N GLN A 254 19.70 -1.12 -16.33
CA GLN A 254 20.94 -1.57 -16.96
C GLN A 254 22.13 -1.62 -15.99
N ASN A 255 22.07 -0.88 -14.88
CA ASN A 255 23.07 -0.96 -13.83
C ASN A 255 22.80 -2.15 -12.91
N ASP A 256 23.74 -3.08 -12.79
CA ASP A 256 23.56 -4.33 -12.02
C ASP A 256 23.26 -4.08 -10.54
N ALA A 257 23.90 -3.10 -9.90
CA ALA A 257 23.70 -2.80 -8.49
C ALA A 257 22.32 -2.17 -8.23
N GLU A 258 21.92 -1.24 -9.08
CA GLU A 258 20.62 -0.56 -9.01
C GLU A 258 19.50 -1.54 -9.32
N ARG A 259 19.66 -2.38 -10.32
CA ARG A 259 18.72 -3.46 -10.66
C ARG A 259 18.57 -4.46 -9.51
N LEU A 260 19.65 -4.83 -8.84
CA LEU A 260 19.59 -5.71 -7.67
C LEU A 260 18.84 -5.05 -6.50
N ALA A 261 19.06 -3.76 -6.26
CA ALA A 261 18.32 -3.02 -5.24
C ALA A 261 16.81 -2.99 -5.53
N TYR A 262 16.42 -2.77 -6.79
CA TYR A 262 15.04 -2.85 -7.25
C TYR A 262 14.43 -4.25 -7.00
N ILE A 263 15.14 -5.31 -7.42
CA ILE A 263 14.71 -6.70 -7.25
C ILE A 263 14.50 -7.03 -5.76
N ASN A 264 15.47 -6.68 -4.91
CA ASN A 264 15.38 -6.91 -3.47
C ASN A 264 14.16 -6.19 -2.86
N ARG A 265 13.85 -4.99 -3.34
CA ARG A 265 12.67 -4.26 -2.88
C ARG A 265 11.36 -4.91 -3.30
N GLU A 266 11.24 -5.36 -4.55
CA GLU A 266 10.05 -6.10 -5.01
C GLU A 266 9.85 -7.41 -4.23
N LEU A 267 10.94 -8.14 -3.94
CA LEU A 267 10.90 -9.35 -3.11
C LEU A 267 10.44 -9.06 -1.68
N ALA A 268 10.95 -7.98 -1.06
CA ALA A 268 10.52 -7.57 0.28
C ALA A 268 9.02 -7.21 0.34
N ILE A 269 8.48 -6.62 -0.73
CA ILE A 269 7.05 -6.34 -0.84
C ILE A 269 6.24 -7.64 -0.95
N LEU A 270 6.72 -8.61 -1.72
CA LEU A 270 6.08 -9.92 -1.82
C LEU A 270 6.06 -10.66 -0.49
N ASP A 271 7.20 -10.71 0.21
CA ASP A 271 7.32 -11.37 1.51
C ASP A 271 6.35 -10.70 2.51
N TYR A 272 6.33 -9.37 2.59
CA TYR A 272 5.39 -8.64 3.43
C TYR A 272 3.92 -8.99 3.13
N ASN A 273 3.53 -9.04 1.85
CA ASN A 273 2.16 -9.37 1.45
C ASN A 273 1.80 -10.82 1.78
N SER A 274 2.77 -11.76 1.67
CA SER A 274 2.59 -13.16 2.07
C SER A 274 2.34 -13.28 3.57
N ASP A 275 3.22 -12.69 4.39
CA ASP A 275 3.11 -12.72 5.84
C ASP A 275 1.78 -12.13 6.34
N HIS A 276 1.34 -11.03 5.72
CA HIS A 276 0.05 -10.43 6.05
C HIS A 276 -1.14 -11.31 5.69
N ARG A 277 -1.10 -11.98 4.55
CA ARG A 277 -2.16 -12.91 4.14
C ARG A 277 -2.22 -14.10 5.08
N ASP A 278 -1.07 -14.71 5.41
CA ASP A 278 -0.99 -15.86 6.31
C ASP A 278 -1.51 -15.49 7.71
N ALA A 279 -1.14 -14.32 8.23
CA ALA A 279 -1.65 -13.82 9.51
C ALA A 279 -3.18 -13.55 9.47
N PHE A 280 -3.70 -13.06 8.35
CA PHE A 280 -5.14 -12.86 8.17
C PHE A 280 -5.90 -14.18 8.15
N GLU A 281 -5.44 -15.17 7.36
CA GLU A 281 -6.04 -16.49 7.26
C GLU A 281 -6.01 -17.23 8.62
N GLU A 282 -4.91 -17.14 9.36
CA GLU A 282 -4.81 -17.68 10.70
C GLU A 282 -5.78 -17.02 11.69
N GLY A 283 -5.88 -15.68 11.63
CA GLY A 283 -6.83 -14.91 12.44
C GLY A 283 -8.29 -15.27 12.15
N GLU A 284 -8.65 -15.42 10.87
CA GLU A 284 -9.98 -15.83 10.44
C GLU A 284 -10.31 -17.27 10.89
N ALA A 285 -9.37 -18.20 10.77
CA ALA A 285 -9.54 -19.59 11.21
C ALA A 285 -9.75 -19.66 12.72
N LYS A 286 -8.98 -18.91 13.52
CA LYS A 286 -9.14 -18.81 14.98
C LYS A 286 -10.51 -18.22 15.35
N GLY A 287 -10.89 -17.10 14.73
CA GLY A 287 -12.19 -16.46 14.99
C GLY A 287 -13.38 -17.35 14.65
N ARG A 288 -13.32 -18.11 13.54
CA ARG A 288 -14.35 -19.10 13.18
C ARG A 288 -14.42 -20.25 14.21
N ALA A 289 -13.26 -20.74 14.68
CA ALA A 289 -13.21 -21.83 15.67
C ALA A 289 -13.77 -21.38 17.03
N GLU A 290 -13.43 -20.17 17.49
CA GLU A 290 -13.94 -19.57 18.72
C GLU A 290 -15.44 -19.30 18.63
N GLY A 291 -15.91 -18.66 17.55
CA GLY A 291 -17.34 -18.40 17.33
C GLY A 291 -18.18 -19.66 17.29
N ARG A 292 -17.65 -20.77 16.70
CA ARG A 292 -18.33 -22.07 16.72
C ARG A 292 -18.45 -22.62 18.14
N LYS A 293 -17.36 -22.60 18.94
CA LYS A 293 -17.38 -23.07 20.32
C LYS A 293 -18.35 -22.27 21.19
N GLU A 294 -18.36 -20.95 21.04
CA GLU A 294 -19.30 -20.09 21.77
C GLU A 294 -20.75 -20.35 21.35
N GLY A 295 -21.00 -20.51 20.06
CA GLY A 295 -22.32 -20.85 19.53
C GLY A 295 -22.85 -22.21 20.04
N GLU A 296 -21.99 -23.24 20.02
CA GLU A 296 -22.31 -24.56 20.56
C GLU A 296 -22.59 -24.50 22.07
N ALA A 297 -21.80 -23.75 22.85
CA ALA A 297 -22.00 -23.59 24.30
C ALA A 297 -23.32 -22.85 24.59
N LYS A 298 -23.59 -21.75 23.93
CA LYS A 298 -24.87 -21.00 24.06
C LYS A 298 -26.08 -21.84 23.67
N GLY A 299 -26.01 -22.49 22.50
CA GLY A 299 -27.09 -23.36 22.03
C GLY A 299 -27.39 -24.51 23.00
N ARG A 300 -26.34 -25.10 23.59
CA ARG A 300 -26.51 -26.13 24.64
C ARG A 300 -27.17 -25.57 25.90
N GLU A 301 -26.75 -24.41 26.38
CA GLU A 301 -27.35 -23.75 27.53
C GLU A 301 -28.82 -23.38 27.29
N GLU A 302 -29.13 -22.79 26.16
CA GLU A 302 -30.49 -22.44 25.74
C GLU A 302 -31.36 -23.68 25.58
N GLY A 303 -30.84 -24.74 24.99
CA GLY A 303 -31.53 -26.04 24.89
C GLY A 303 -31.87 -26.66 26.25
N ILE A 304 -30.94 -26.62 27.22
CA ILE A 304 -31.18 -27.08 28.57
C ILE A 304 -32.28 -26.25 29.26
N LYS A 305 -32.22 -24.92 29.17
CA LYS A 305 -33.21 -24.01 29.74
C LYS A 305 -34.60 -24.24 29.14
N ALA A 306 -34.68 -24.38 27.80
CA ALA A 306 -35.94 -24.67 27.10
C ALA A 306 -36.51 -26.04 27.51
N GLY A 307 -35.66 -27.07 27.59
CA GLY A 307 -36.09 -28.41 28.06
C GLY A 307 -36.60 -28.38 29.51
N GLN A 308 -35.92 -27.67 30.40
CA GLN A 308 -36.38 -27.50 31.79
C GLN A 308 -37.72 -26.76 31.87
N GLN A 309 -37.92 -25.74 31.01
CA GLN A 309 -39.19 -24.99 30.99
C GLN A 309 -40.33 -25.85 30.46
N LYS A 310 -40.13 -26.63 29.40
CA LYS A 310 -41.10 -27.60 28.89
C LYS A 310 -41.48 -28.65 29.95
N LEU A 311 -40.49 -29.23 30.65
CA LEU A 311 -40.76 -30.18 31.74
C LEU A 311 -41.59 -29.56 32.88
N ARG A 312 -41.28 -28.32 33.29
CA ARG A 312 -42.07 -27.59 34.27
C ARG A 312 -43.53 -27.38 33.87
N LEU A 313 -43.77 -27.03 32.60
CA LEU A 313 -45.09 -26.84 32.05
C LEU A 313 -45.90 -28.17 32.06
N LEU A 314 -45.25 -29.27 31.60
CA LEU A 314 -45.86 -30.60 31.62
C LEU A 314 -46.21 -31.03 33.06
N MET A 315 -45.29 -30.94 34.02
CA MET A 315 -45.56 -31.30 35.41
C MET A 315 -46.70 -30.45 36.00
N SER A 316 -46.71 -29.15 35.70
CA SER A 316 -47.80 -28.27 36.16
C SER A 316 -49.15 -28.66 35.58
N ALA A 317 -49.22 -29.10 34.32
CA ALA A 317 -50.46 -29.55 33.66
C ALA A 317 -50.94 -30.88 34.29
N LEU A 318 -50.02 -31.87 34.44
CA LEU A 318 -50.37 -33.15 35.02
C LEU A 318 -50.85 -33.06 36.48
N PHE A 319 -50.24 -32.18 37.28
CA PHE A 319 -50.69 -31.92 38.66
C PHE A 319 -52.04 -31.25 38.72
N LYS A 320 -52.39 -30.34 37.83
CA LYS A 320 -53.73 -29.69 37.74
C LYS A 320 -54.81 -30.69 37.38
N GLU A 321 -54.48 -31.69 36.57
CA GLU A 321 -55.40 -32.74 36.15
C GLU A 321 -55.46 -33.94 37.11
N ASN A 322 -54.76 -33.88 38.26
CA ASN A 322 -54.58 -34.97 39.24
C ASN A 322 -53.98 -36.27 38.67
N ARG A 323 -53.17 -36.16 37.58
CA ARG A 323 -52.45 -37.28 36.90
C ARG A 323 -51.10 -37.54 37.56
N TYR A 324 -51.08 -37.86 38.87
CA TYR A 324 -49.88 -38.03 39.65
C TYR A 324 -49.02 -39.24 39.22
N ASP A 325 -49.65 -40.32 38.77
CA ASP A 325 -48.97 -41.54 38.29
C ASP A 325 -48.23 -41.24 36.97
N ASP A 326 -48.83 -40.46 36.06
CA ASP A 326 -48.21 -40.05 34.81
C ASP A 326 -47.05 -39.10 35.09
N ALA A 327 -47.16 -38.19 36.06
CA ALA A 327 -46.06 -37.28 36.43
C ALA A 327 -44.85 -38.07 37.01
N ASN A 328 -45.07 -39.07 37.85
CA ASN A 328 -44.03 -39.94 38.42
C ASN A 328 -43.38 -40.77 37.32
N ARG A 329 -44.14 -41.31 36.39
CA ARG A 329 -43.63 -42.05 35.26
C ARG A 329 -42.83 -41.19 34.30
N ALA A 330 -43.29 -40.00 33.94
CA ALA A 330 -42.60 -39.05 33.06
C ALA A 330 -41.26 -38.60 33.68
N ALA A 331 -41.12 -38.54 34.98
CA ALA A 331 -39.89 -38.17 35.66
C ALA A 331 -38.79 -39.28 35.55
N SER A 332 -39.17 -40.54 35.30
CA SER A 332 -38.26 -41.70 35.24
C SER A 332 -38.16 -42.35 33.85
N ASP A 333 -39.11 -42.10 32.96
CA ASP A 333 -39.21 -42.66 31.61
C ASP A 333 -39.18 -41.53 30.58
N PRO A 334 -38.00 -41.25 29.91
CA PRO A 334 -37.86 -40.20 28.95
C PRO A 334 -38.78 -40.35 27.73
N ASP A 335 -38.99 -41.58 27.25
CA ASP A 335 -39.84 -41.86 26.07
C ASP A 335 -41.32 -41.55 26.38
N PHE A 336 -41.75 -41.91 27.61
CA PHE A 336 -43.08 -41.56 28.07
C PHE A 336 -43.27 -40.04 28.25
N CYS A 337 -42.25 -39.37 28.77
CA CYS A 337 -42.23 -37.91 28.87
C CYS A 337 -42.38 -37.24 27.51
N GLU A 338 -41.63 -37.72 26.48
CA GLU A 338 -41.67 -37.20 25.11
C GLU A 338 -43.07 -37.45 24.46
N LYS A 339 -43.68 -38.57 24.76
CA LYS A 339 -45.07 -38.88 24.33
C LYS A 339 -46.05 -37.86 24.90
N LEU A 340 -45.98 -37.55 26.19
CA LEU A 340 -46.84 -36.57 26.86
C LEU A 340 -46.61 -35.14 26.32
N PHE A 341 -45.39 -34.73 25.99
CA PHE A 341 -45.15 -33.46 25.32
C PHE A 341 -45.93 -33.33 23.98
N LYS A 342 -46.01 -34.43 23.23
CA LYS A 342 -46.76 -34.46 21.95
C LYS A 342 -48.28 -34.45 22.18
N GLU A 343 -48.77 -35.16 23.22
CA GLU A 343 -50.21 -35.24 23.56
C GLU A 343 -50.74 -33.93 24.11
N ASP A 344 -49.98 -33.24 24.95
CA ASP A 344 -50.39 -32.01 25.65
C ASP A 344 -49.96 -30.72 24.84
N GLY A 345 -49.35 -30.87 23.70
CA GLY A 345 -48.97 -29.77 22.81
C GLY A 345 -47.91 -28.80 23.38
N ILE A 346 -46.97 -29.31 24.23
CA ILE A 346 -45.94 -28.56 24.98
C ILE A 346 -44.58 -28.60 24.23
#